data_0d9d1518e84480b4d3ee477f3654cb27
#
_entry.id   0d9d1518e84480b4d3ee477f3654cb27
#
_cell.length_a   1.000
_cell.length_b   1.000
_cell.length_c   1.000
_cell.angle_alpha   90.00
_cell.angle_beta   90.00
_cell.angle_gamma   90.00
#
_symmetry.space_group_name_H-M   'P 1'
#
loop_
_entity.id
_entity.type
_entity.pdbx_description
1 polymer ?
#
loop_
_entity_poly.entity_id
_entity_poly.type
_entity_poly.pdbx_seq_one_letter_code
_entity_poly.pdbx_strand_id
1 'polypeptide(L)'
;MTHTVVDDRFAIIPLRTHFYSKDKSGAITNAEFLDSSYKIPGGGWLSSADDMAQFEIAMIEDRIITRATRDVMWTSLNPSDGKDDTYALGWNTGKGLGVFEAQHSGSQQGTSTHFTIVPKRRAGVVVLINMDGGNASDLANELMKIVLASEPQSAKVRPPSRKPRLGGVRGP
;
A
#
# COMPACT_ATOMS: atom_id res chain seq x y z
N MET A 1 -4.15 10.92 3.79
CA MET A 1 -3.22 10.96 2.65
C MET A 1 -3.16 12.39 2.15
N THR A 2 -2.11 13.10 2.49
CA THR A 2 -1.97 14.54 2.19
C THR A 2 -0.89 14.83 1.13
N HIS A 3 -0.11 13.82 0.77
CA HIS A 3 0.94 13.87 -0.24
C HIS A 3 0.66 12.98 -1.46
N THR A 4 -0.59 12.52 -1.60
CA THR A 4 -1.01 11.73 -2.76
C THR A 4 -1.79 12.64 -3.70
N VAL A 5 -1.25 12.82 -4.90
CA VAL A 5 -1.79 13.72 -5.90
C VAL A 5 -1.71 13.07 -7.29
N VAL A 6 -2.54 13.52 -8.20
CA VAL A 6 -2.37 13.18 -9.62
C VAL A 6 -1.06 13.80 -10.11
N ASP A 7 -0.29 13.04 -10.88
CA ASP A 7 0.90 13.58 -11.53
C ASP A 7 0.49 14.57 -12.63
N ASP A 8 1.01 15.78 -12.54
CA ASP A 8 0.80 16.84 -13.52
C ASP A 8 2.16 17.46 -13.88
N ARG A 9 2.50 17.39 -15.16
CA ARG A 9 3.78 17.90 -15.65
C ARG A 9 3.89 19.43 -15.59
N PHE A 10 2.77 20.14 -15.55
CA PHE A 10 2.74 21.60 -15.51
C PHE A 10 2.66 22.16 -14.09
N ALA A 11 2.20 21.35 -13.13
CA ALA A 11 2.07 21.78 -11.76
C ALA A 11 3.41 21.72 -11.00
N ILE A 12 3.61 22.68 -10.12
CA ILE A 12 4.69 22.62 -9.13
C ILE A 12 4.22 21.75 -7.98
N ILE A 13 4.68 20.50 -7.94
CA ILE A 13 4.33 19.55 -6.90
C ILE A 13 5.45 19.55 -5.86
N PRO A 14 5.21 20.02 -4.63
CA PRO A 14 6.22 20.04 -3.58
C PRO A 14 6.77 18.65 -3.28
N LEU A 15 8.08 18.54 -3.07
CA LEU A 15 8.77 17.30 -2.73
C LEU A 15 8.67 16.20 -3.81
N ARG A 16 8.28 16.53 -5.02
CA ARG A 16 8.33 15.58 -6.14
C ARG A 16 9.76 15.08 -6.31
N THR A 17 9.95 13.76 -6.27
CA THR A 17 11.26 13.15 -6.47
C THR A 17 11.69 13.21 -7.93
N HIS A 18 12.99 13.16 -8.17
CA HIS A 18 13.54 12.85 -9.49
C HIS A 18 13.48 11.34 -9.73
N PHE A 19 13.41 10.96 -10.99
CA PHE A 19 13.43 9.57 -11.41
C PHE A 19 14.78 9.24 -12.07
N TYR A 20 15.24 8.03 -11.87
CA TYR A 20 16.55 7.58 -12.30
C TYR A 20 16.47 6.31 -13.14
N SER A 21 17.46 6.13 -13.99
CA SER A 21 17.68 4.91 -14.77
C SER A 21 19.16 4.55 -14.76
N LYS A 22 19.50 3.38 -15.29
CA LYS A 22 20.90 3.02 -15.55
C LYS A 22 21.17 3.09 -17.04
N ASP A 23 22.29 3.70 -17.40
CA ASP A 23 22.78 3.66 -18.77
C ASP A 23 23.37 2.27 -19.13
N LYS A 24 23.85 2.13 -20.36
CA LYS A 24 24.46 0.89 -20.85
C LYS A 24 25.71 0.46 -20.07
N SER A 25 26.37 1.37 -19.39
CA SER A 25 27.53 1.08 -18.52
C SER A 25 27.13 0.69 -17.10
N GLY A 26 25.85 0.83 -16.75
CA GLY A 26 25.33 0.63 -15.40
C GLY A 26 25.41 1.88 -14.52
N ALA A 27 25.86 3.01 -15.03
CA ALA A 27 25.91 4.27 -14.30
C ALA A 27 24.48 4.84 -14.12
N ILE A 28 24.22 5.40 -12.94
CA ILE A 28 22.92 6.03 -12.64
C ILE A 28 22.84 7.37 -13.37
N THR A 29 21.76 7.55 -14.11
CA THR A 29 21.43 8.77 -14.86
C THR A 29 20.02 9.22 -14.52
N ASN A 30 19.66 10.46 -14.86
CA ASN A 30 18.27 10.86 -14.83
C ASN A 30 17.48 10.04 -15.84
N ALA A 31 16.33 9.53 -15.43
CA ALA A 31 15.39 8.90 -16.35
C ALA A 31 14.83 9.95 -17.33
N GLU A 32 14.47 9.50 -18.51
CA GLU A 32 13.76 10.35 -19.45
C GLU A 32 12.43 10.82 -18.85
N PHE A 33 12.08 12.08 -19.07
CA PHE A 33 10.83 12.63 -18.54
C PHE A 33 9.64 12.00 -19.26
N LEU A 34 8.77 11.33 -18.51
CA LEU A 34 7.52 10.78 -18.99
C LEU A 34 6.34 11.59 -18.44
N ASP A 35 5.49 12.06 -19.32
CA ASP A 35 4.20 12.64 -18.95
C ASP A 35 3.22 11.52 -18.60
N SER A 36 2.93 11.36 -17.31
CA SER A 36 1.97 10.36 -16.81
C SER A 36 0.57 10.94 -16.57
N SER A 37 0.33 12.21 -16.87
CA SER A 37 -0.92 12.91 -16.58
C SER A 37 -2.14 12.33 -17.32
N TYR A 38 -1.93 11.60 -18.42
CA TYR A 38 -3.00 10.99 -19.20
C TYR A 38 -3.46 9.62 -18.71
N LYS A 39 -2.69 8.96 -17.84
CA LYS A 39 -2.97 7.58 -17.41
C LYS A 39 -3.31 7.44 -15.92
N ILE A 40 -4.11 8.38 -15.41
CA ILE A 40 -4.53 8.42 -14.00
C ILE A 40 -5.02 7.05 -13.49
N PRO A 41 -5.90 6.31 -14.20
CA PRO A 41 -6.36 5.01 -13.72
C PRO A 41 -5.26 3.93 -13.69
N GLY A 42 -4.23 4.07 -14.53
CA GLY A 42 -3.17 3.07 -14.72
C GLY A 42 -1.88 3.40 -13.98
N GLY A 43 -1.83 4.44 -13.13
CA GLY A 43 -0.65 4.75 -12.35
C GLY A 43 -0.13 6.18 -12.48
N GLY A 44 -0.93 7.12 -12.94
CA GLY A 44 -0.59 8.56 -13.01
C GLY A 44 -0.67 9.29 -11.66
N TRP A 45 -0.23 8.66 -10.57
CA TRP A 45 -0.28 9.20 -9.23
C TRP A 45 1.11 9.31 -8.64
N LEU A 46 1.32 10.38 -7.86
CA LEU A 46 2.46 10.52 -6.96
C LEU A 46 1.98 10.30 -5.53
N SER A 47 2.76 9.61 -4.73
CA SER A 47 2.47 9.35 -3.33
C SER A 47 3.75 9.25 -2.51
N SER A 48 3.60 9.30 -1.20
CA SER A 48 4.67 8.99 -0.23
C SER A 48 4.44 7.61 0.39
N ALA A 49 5.50 7.01 0.92
CA ALA A 49 5.40 5.74 1.65
C ALA A 49 4.47 5.86 2.86
N ASP A 50 4.50 7.01 3.56
CA ASP A 50 3.60 7.29 4.69
C ASP A 50 2.13 7.30 4.27
N ASP A 51 1.80 7.95 3.16
CA ASP A 51 0.43 7.99 2.65
C ASP A 51 -0.05 6.59 2.22
N MET A 52 0.81 5.82 1.56
CA MET A 52 0.49 4.45 1.17
C MET A 52 0.32 3.54 2.39
N ALA A 53 1.14 3.69 3.43
CA ALA A 53 0.96 2.97 4.69
C ALA A 53 -0.37 3.35 5.37
N GLN A 54 -0.77 4.62 5.33
CA GLN A 54 -2.10 5.04 5.80
C GLN A 54 -3.25 4.43 5.00
N PHE A 55 -3.07 4.27 3.68
CA PHE A 55 -4.02 3.55 2.84
C PHE A 55 -4.15 2.07 3.26
N GLU A 56 -3.03 1.37 3.47
CA GLU A 56 -3.03 -0.02 3.94
C GLU A 56 -3.73 -0.18 5.29
N ILE A 57 -3.42 0.69 6.25
CA ILE A 57 -4.07 0.71 7.57
C ILE A 57 -5.57 0.91 7.40
N ALA A 58 -5.99 1.85 6.56
CA ALA A 58 -7.39 2.15 6.33
C ALA A 58 -8.14 0.99 5.65
N MET A 59 -7.48 0.23 4.78
CA MET A 59 -8.00 -1.00 4.18
C MET A 59 -8.14 -2.13 5.22
N ILE A 60 -7.14 -2.31 6.09
CA ILE A 60 -7.17 -3.31 7.17
C ILE A 60 -8.29 -3.01 8.17
N GLU A 61 -8.52 -1.75 8.47
CA GLU A 61 -9.47 -1.27 9.47
C GLU A 61 -10.89 -1.01 8.93
N ASP A 62 -11.13 -1.36 7.68
CA ASP A 62 -12.43 -1.17 7.01
C ASP A 62 -12.90 0.31 7.01
N ARG A 63 -11.93 1.28 6.95
CA ARG A 63 -12.23 2.72 7.00
C ARG A 63 -12.56 3.35 5.65
N ILE A 64 -12.12 2.73 4.54
CA ILE A 64 -12.36 3.23 3.18
C ILE A 64 -13.58 2.56 2.58
N ILE A 65 -13.69 1.24 2.76
CA ILE A 65 -14.78 0.40 2.27
C ILE A 65 -15.18 -0.57 3.37
N THR A 66 -16.39 -1.10 3.30
CA THR A 66 -16.83 -2.13 4.25
C THR A 66 -16.03 -3.42 4.07
N ARG A 67 -15.95 -4.22 5.13
CA ARG A 67 -15.32 -5.54 5.07
C ARG A 67 -15.94 -6.41 3.96
N ALA A 68 -17.25 -6.41 3.83
CA ALA A 68 -17.93 -7.18 2.80
C ALA A 68 -17.49 -6.76 1.38
N THR A 69 -17.39 -5.46 1.14
CA THR A 69 -16.89 -4.94 -0.16
C THR A 69 -15.43 -5.32 -0.38
N ARG A 70 -14.59 -5.17 0.64
CA ARG A 70 -13.17 -5.55 0.57
C ARG A 70 -13.01 -7.05 0.27
N ASP A 71 -13.77 -7.90 0.95
CA ASP A 71 -13.70 -9.36 0.76
C ASP A 71 -14.11 -9.74 -0.68
N VAL A 72 -15.11 -9.07 -1.26
CA VAL A 72 -15.43 -9.20 -2.69
C VAL A 72 -14.26 -8.74 -3.57
N MET A 73 -13.67 -7.59 -3.28
CA MET A 73 -12.52 -7.07 -4.05
C MET A 73 -11.31 -7.99 -4.01
N TRP A 74 -11.10 -8.73 -2.93
CA TRP A 74 -9.99 -9.67 -2.76
C TRP A 74 -10.33 -11.11 -3.13
N THR A 75 -11.54 -11.36 -3.63
CA THR A 75 -11.90 -12.65 -4.18
C THR A 75 -11.41 -12.74 -5.62
N SER A 76 -10.57 -13.74 -5.92
CA SER A 76 -10.09 -13.98 -7.26
C SER A 76 -11.27 -14.20 -8.21
N LEU A 77 -11.20 -13.57 -9.36
CA LEU A 77 -12.15 -13.80 -10.45
C LEU A 77 -11.65 -15.04 -11.19
N ASN A 78 -12.38 -16.17 -11.06
CA ASN A 78 -12.08 -17.34 -11.88
C ASN A 78 -12.45 -17.02 -13.33
N PRO A 79 -11.47 -16.85 -14.23
CA PRO A 79 -11.75 -16.60 -15.63
C PRO A 79 -12.43 -17.83 -16.24
N SER A 80 -13.23 -17.61 -17.27
CA SER A 80 -13.97 -18.68 -17.98
C SER A 80 -13.06 -19.71 -18.67
N ASP A 81 -11.75 -19.46 -18.73
CA ASP A 81 -10.74 -20.38 -19.29
C ASP A 81 -10.24 -21.45 -18.30
N GLY A 82 -10.76 -21.45 -17.07
CA GLY A 82 -10.45 -22.45 -16.03
C GLY A 82 -9.05 -22.34 -15.43
N LYS A 83 -8.31 -21.27 -15.69
CA LYS A 83 -7.03 -21.03 -15.03
C LYS A 83 -7.26 -20.41 -13.66
N ASP A 84 -6.50 -20.88 -12.67
CA ASP A 84 -6.44 -20.23 -11.38
C ASP A 84 -5.79 -18.85 -11.54
N ASP A 85 -6.61 -17.80 -11.56
CA ASP A 85 -6.14 -16.43 -11.58
C ASP A 85 -6.05 -15.91 -10.14
N THR A 86 -4.88 -15.42 -9.76
CA THR A 86 -4.68 -14.76 -8.48
C THR A 86 -5.09 -13.29 -8.51
N TYR A 87 -5.43 -12.76 -9.70
CA TYR A 87 -5.82 -11.37 -9.86
C TYR A 87 -7.31 -11.20 -9.56
N ALA A 88 -7.59 -10.33 -8.61
CA ALA A 88 -8.94 -9.96 -8.19
C ALA A 88 -9.28 -8.55 -8.72
N LEU A 89 -10.16 -7.82 -8.09
CA LEU A 89 -10.53 -6.47 -8.53
C LEU A 89 -9.46 -5.44 -8.15
N GLY A 90 -8.43 -5.33 -9.00
CA GLY A 90 -7.29 -4.42 -8.80
C GLY A 90 -6.26 -4.93 -7.76
N TRP A 91 -6.27 -6.21 -7.42
CA TRP A 91 -5.38 -6.82 -6.43
C TRP A 91 -4.89 -8.18 -6.90
N ASN A 92 -3.61 -8.44 -6.69
CA ASN A 92 -3.11 -9.81 -6.66
C ASN A 92 -3.34 -10.38 -5.26
N THR A 93 -3.91 -11.58 -5.18
CA THR A 93 -4.17 -12.24 -3.90
C THR A 93 -3.50 -13.60 -3.86
N GLY A 94 -3.08 -14.03 -2.69
CA GLY A 94 -2.35 -15.28 -2.57
C GLY A 94 -2.06 -15.70 -1.14
N LYS A 95 -1.16 -16.68 -1.03
CA LYS A 95 -0.66 -17.21 0.23
C LYS A 95 0.84 -17.48 0.16
N GLY A 96 1.59 -16.72 -0.63
CA GLY A 96 3.03 -16.89 -0.84
C GLY A 96 3.84 -16.80 0.45
N LEU A 97 3.33 -16.05 1.43
CA LEU A 97 3.91 -15.92 2.77
C LEU A 97 3.33 -16.91 3.79
N GLY A 98 2.59 -17.95 3.36
CA GLY A 98 1.92 -18.90 4.24
C GLY A 98 0.62 -18.39 4.88
N VAL A 99 0.26 -17.15 4.65
CA VAL A 99 -0.97 -16.49 5.09
C VAL A 99 -1.61 -15.77 3.91
N PHE A 100 -2.91 -15.48 4.00
CA PHE A 100 -3.57 -14.68 2.96
C PHE A 100 -2.95 -13.30 2.90
N GLU A 101 -2.63 -12.87 1.68
CA GLU A 101 -2.10 -11.56 1.34
C GLU A 101 -2.86 -10.95 0.15
N ALA A 102 -2.98 -9.63 0.15
CA ALA A 102 -3.46 -8.85 -0.95
C ALA A 102 -2.39 -7.80 -1.31
N GLN A 103 -1.99 -7.73 -2.57
CA GLN A 103 -0.84 -6.95 -2.99
C GLN A 103 -1.05 -6.33 -4.38
N HIS A 104 -0.26 -5.34 -4.71
CA HIS A 104 -0.11 -4.85 -6.06
C HIS A 104 1.28 -4.28 -6.29
N SER A 105 1.81 -4.49 -7.48
CA SER A 105 3.06 -3.89 -7.95
C SER A 105 2.80 -2.82 -8.98
N GLY A 106 3.74 -1.91 -9.13
CA GLY A 106 3.74 -0.90 -10.18
C GLY A 106 5.14 -0.74 -10.77
N SER A 107 5.20 -0.58 -12.07
CA SER A 107 6.43 -0.26 -12.78
C SER A 107 6.11 0.72 -13.90
N GLN A 108 6.82 1.82 -13.89
CA GLN A 108 6.84 2.81 -14.95
C GLN A 108 8.28 3.27 -15.16
N GLN A 109 8.53 4.02 -16.22
CA GLN A 109 9.84 4.61 -16.44
C GLN A 109 10.30 5.42 -15.23
N GLY A 110 11.49 5.11 -14.71
CA GLY A 110 12.06 5.73 -13.53
C GLY A 110 11.49 5.29 -12.20
N THR A 111 10.60 4.28 -12.14
CA THR A 111 10.00 3.86 -10.87
C THR A 111 9.66 2.37 -10.81
N SER A 112 9.76 1.81 -9.61
CA SER A 112 9.26 0.49 -9.25
C SER A 112 8.61 0.56 -7.88
N THR A 113 7.40 0.05 -7.75
CA THR A 113 6.65 0.13 -6.51
C THR A 113 6.00 -1.20 -6.16
N HIS A 114 5.79 -1.43 -4.89
CA HIS A 114 5.05 -2.58 -4.40
C HIS A 114 4.45 -2.29 -3.04
N PHE A 115 3.27 -2.81 -2.80
CA PHE A 115 2.69 -2.86 -1.47
C PHE A 115 1.99 -4.21 -1.24
N THR A 116 2.02 -4.66 0.02
CA THR A 116 1.43 -5.94 0.45
C THR A 116 0.72 -5.77 1.77
N ILE A 117 -0.51 -6.25 1.86
CA ILE A 117 -1.33 -6.28 3.08
C ILE A 117 -1.53 -7.72 3.52
N VAL A 118 -1.28 -8.02 4.79
CA VAL A 118 -1.62 -9.28 5.46
C VAL A 118 -2.66 -9.00 6.55
N PRO A 119 -3.96 -9.04 6.22
CA PRO A 119 -5.03 -8.52 7.09
C PRO A 119 -5.14 -9.24 8.43
N LYS A 120 -4.96 -10.57 8.44
CA LYS A 120 -5.01 -11.37 9.67
C LYS A 120 -3.92 -11.03 10.68
N ARG A 121 -2.79 -10.51 10.21
CA ARG A 121 -1.66 -10.08 11.03
C ARG A 121 -1.67 -8.58 11.27
N ARG A 122 -2.64 -7.85 10.69
CA ARG A 122 -2.70 -6.39 10.72
C ARG A 122 -1.37 -5.74 10.31
N ALA A 123 -0.76 -6.32 9.30
CA ALA A 123 0.56 -5.92 8.81
C ALA A 123 0.46 -5.46 7.36
N GLY A 124 1.29 -4.49 7.02
CA GLY A 124 1.45 -3.99 5.67
C GLY A 124 2.88 -3.55 5.42
N VAL A 125 3.31 -3.60 4.18
CA VAL A 125 4.62 -3.13 3.71
C VAL A 125 4.46 -2.40 2.40
N VAL A 126 5.02 -1.21 2.32
CA VAL A 126 5.09 -0.39 1.11
C VAL A 126 6.55 -0.17 0.73
N VAL A 127 6.86 -0.35 -0.53
CA VAL A 127 8.18 -0.02 -1.11
C VAL A 127 7.97 0.85 -2.35
N LEU A 128 8.56 2.03 -2.34
CA LEU A 128 8.55 2.97 -3.46
C LEU A 128 10.00 3.27 -3.85
N ILE A 129 10.37 2.93 -5.07
CA ILE A 129 11.72 3.12 -5.63
C ILE A 129 11.62 4.06 -6.83
N ASN A 130 12.39 5.13 -6.83
CA ASN A 130 12.44 6.12 -7.89
C ASN A 130 13.52 5.81 -8.95
N MET A 131 13.65 4.53 -9.32
CA MET A 131 14.63 4.06 -10.30
C MET A 131 14.06 2.93 -11.14
N ASP A 132 14.34 2.95 -12.44
CA ASP A 132 14.05 1.85 -13.36
C ASP A 132 14.74 0.56 -12.94
N GLY A 133 14.04 -0.56 -13.11
CA GLY A 133 14.57 -1.88 -12.77
C GLY A 133 14.78 -2.08 -11.27
N GLY A 134 14.26 -1.20 -10.44
CA GLY A 134 14.20 -1.40 -9.00
C GLY A 134 13.38 -2.64 -8.67
N ASN A 135 13.85 -3.47 -7.73
CA ASN A 135 13.15 -4.69 -7.33
C ASN A 135 12.31 -4.44 -6.07
N ALA A 136 11.25 -3.62 -6.22
CA ALA A 136 10.37 -3.28 -5.11
C ALA A 136 9.62 -4.50 -4.54
N SER A 137 9.26 -5.46 -5.40
CA SER A 137 8.52 -6.65 -4.98
C SER A 137 9.35 -7.57 -4.09
N ASP A 138 10.60 -7.87 -4.47
CA ASP A 138 11.45 -8.72 -3.63
C ASP A 138 11.78 -8.05 -2.31
N LEU A 139 12.08 -6.74 -2.34
CA LEU A 139 12.34 -5.99 -1.11
C LEU A 139 11.11 -5.97 -0.19
N ALA A 140 9.91 -5.76 -0.73
CA ALA A 140 8.68 -5.80 0.06
C ALA A 140 8.43 -7.19 0.66
N ASN A 141 8.69 -8.26 -0.10
CA ASN A 141 8.56 -9.63 0.37
C ASN A 141 9.53 -9.93 1.53
N GLU A 142 10.80 -9.52 1.42
CA GLU A 142 11.77 -9.70 2.49
C GLU A 142 11.40 -8.89 3.74
N LEU A 143 10.98 -7.65 3.57
CA LEU A 143 10.51 -6.82 4.69
C LEU A 143 9.28 -7.44 5.36
N MET A 144 8.32 -7.95 4.59
CA MET A 144 7.13 -8.59 5.14
C MET A 144 7.47 -9.86 5.92
N LYS A 145 8.43 -10.67 5.47
CA LYS A 145 8.92 -11.82 6.26
C LYS A 145 9.45 -11.40 7.63
N ILE A 146 10.21 -10.30 7.68
CA ILE A 146 10.72 -9.74 8.94
C ILE A 146 9.56 -9.28 9.84
N VAL A 147 8.60 -8.55 9.27
CA VAL A 147 7.42 -8.07 10.00
C VAL A 147 6.59 -9.23 10.56
N LEU A 148 6.38 -10.29 9.76
CA LEU A 148 5.61 -11.45 10.18
C LEU A 148 6.34 -12.32 11.22
N ALA A 149 7.68 -12.34 11.20
CA ALA A 149 8.49 -13.04 12.18
C ALA A 149 8.56 -12.29 13.53
N SER A 150 8.36 -10.98 13.55
CA SER A 150 8.26 -10.23 14.79
C SER A 150 6.97 -10.62 15.53
N GLU A 151 7.07 -10.94 16.82
CA GLU A 151 5.87 -11.16 17.63
C GLU A 151 4.98 -9.91 17.58
N PRO A 152 3.66 -10.05 17.42
CA PRO A 152 2.78 -8.91 17.55
C PRO A 152 2.97 -8.36 18.96
N GLN A 153 3.48 -7.14 19.08
CA GLN A 153 3.41 -6.44 20.35
C GLN A 153 1.92 -6.47 20.74
N SER A 154 1.60 -7.23 21.79
CA SER A 154 0.25 -7.29 22.31
C SER A 154 -0.20 -5.85 22.54
N ALA A 155 -1.09 -5.36 21.68
CA ALA A 155 -1.70 -4.07 21.88
C ALA A 155 -2.33 -4.14 23.28
N LYS A 156 -1.67 -3.53 24.27
CA LYS A 156 -2.28 -3.32 25.59
C LYS A 156 -3.54 -2.54 25.30
N VAL A 157 -4.66 -3.25 25.24
CA VAL A 157 -5.98 -2.65 25.16
C VAL A 157 -6.08 -1.75 26.38
N ARG A 158 -5.96 -0.46 26.16
CA ARG A 158 -6.18 0.53 27.22
C ARG A 158 -7.62 0.34 27.67
N PRO A 159 -7.88 -0.07 28.93
CA PRO A 159 -9.25 -0.23 29.38
C PRO A 159 -9.98 1.11 29.21
N PRO A 160 -11.25 1.11 28.80
CA PRO A 160 -12.00 2.34 28.61
C PRO A 160 -11.95 3.15 29.92
N SER A 161 -11.54 4.40 29.82
CA SER A 161 -11.50 5.32 30.95
C SER A 161 -12.89 5.36 31.58
N ARG A 162 -13.00 4.94 32.84
CA ARG A 162 -14.24 5.06 33.60
C ARG A 162 -14.64 6.54 33.61
N LYS A 163 -15.80 6.84 33.01
CA LYS A 163 -16.41 8.15 33.17
C LYS A 163 -16.58 8.45 34.68
N PRO A 164 -16.26 9.66 35.16
CA PRO A 164 -16.50 10.02 36.54
C PRO A 164 -18.00 9.88 36.83
N ARG A 165 -18.35 9.19 37.93
CA ARG A 165 -19.71 9.21 38.45
C ARG A 165 -19.98 10.64 38.90
N LEU A 166 -20.90 11.31 38.21
CA LEU A 166 -21.48 12.55 38.73
C LEU A 166 -22.12 12.25 40.10
N GLY A 167 -21.53 12.82 41.11
CA GLY A 167 -22.04 12.70 42.47
C GLY A 167 -23.48 13.25 42.55
N GLY A 168 -24.39 12.45 43.11
CA GLY A 168 -25.75 12.85 43.37
C GLY A 168 -25.76 14.02 44.36
N VAL A 169 -26.30 15.14 43.93
CA VAL A 169 -26.66 16.27 44.78
C VAL A 169 -27.82 15.81 45.64
N ARG A 170 -27.62 15.67 46.96
CA ARG A 170 -28.71 15.60 47.95
C ARG A 170 -29.23 17.03 48.14
N GLY A 171 -30.41 17.28 47.68
CA GLY A 171 -31.15 18.48 48.03
C GLY A 171 -31.73 18.38 49.46
N PRO A 172 -32.10 19.51 50.06
CA PRO A 172 -32.54 19.61 51.42
C PRO A 172 -33.91 18.97 51.70
#